data_d391922ae6e7d52dff8b459fb009cf97
#
_entry.id   d391922ae6e7d52dff8b459fb009cf97
#
_cell.length_a   1.000
_cell.length_b   1.000
_cell.length_c   1.000
_cell.angle_alpha   90.00
_cell.angle_beta   90.00
_cell.angle_gamma   90.00
#
_symmetry.space_group_name_H-M   'P 1'
#
loop_
_entity.id
_entity.type
_entity.pdbx_description
1 polymer ?
#
loop_
_entity_poly.entity_id
_entity_poly.type
_entity_poly.pdbx_seq_one_letter_code
_entity_poly.pdbx_strand_id
1 'polypeptide(L)'
;FEVLAAAQAALLALLPVAHIRGGELTEGALDDAMRHAITKMAHMHFTASEAYSTRVIQLGENPDRVFTVGALGLEAIYETPPMSRVELERSLDFPLGETTFLVTYHPATLAQTKQTQAIDELVAALDHFPHATIVFTGVNADPGHDAIANRIRDYAAHRPGPTHYVESLGQP
;
A
#
# COMPACT_ATOMS: atom_id res chain seq x y z
N PHE A 1 7.48 11.28 2.50
CA PHE A 1 8.39 12.42 2.80
C PHE A 1 7.79 13.74 2.32
N GLU A 2 7.22 13.79 1.14
CA GLU A 2 6.70 15.01 0.49
C GLU A 2 5.56 15.64 1.30
N VAL A 3 4.64 14.82 1.81
CA VAL A 3 3.50 15.29 2.62
C VAL A 3 3.97 15.88 3.94
N LEU A 4 5.01 15.30 4.57
CA LEU A 4 5.60 15.85 5.80
C LEU A 4 6.23 17.22 5.53
N ALA A 5 6.98 17.36 4.44
CA ALA A 5 7.59 18.63 4.05
C ALA A 5 6.52 19.70 3.76
N ALA A 6 5.44 19.31 3.07
CA ALA A 6 4.32 20.20 2.80
C ALA A 6 3.61 20.64 4.09
N ALA A 7 3.39 19.73 5.06
CA ALA A 7 2.79 20.04 6.35
C ALA A 7 3.66 21.01 7.17
N GLN A 8 4.98 20.83 7.18
CA GLN A 8 5.92 21.75 7.84
C GLN A 8 5.88 23.15 7.21
N ALA A 9 5.89 23.23 5.87
CA ALA A 9 5.81 24.49 5.16
C ALA A 9 4.48 25.22 5.45
N ALA A 10 3.36 24.50 5.44
CA ALA A 10 2.04 25.03 5.75
C ALA A 10 1.96 25.56 7.18
N LEU A 11 2.51 24.83 8.17
CA LEU A 11 2.58 25.25 9.56
C LEU A 11 3.35 26.56 9.71
N LEU A 12 4.52 26.67 9.08
CA LEU A 12 5.35 27.90 9.13
C LEU A 12 4.68 29.08 8.40
N ALA A 13 3.91 28.81 7.37
CA ALA A 13 3.14 29.80 6.63
C ALA A 13 1.80 30.16 7.30
N LEU A 14 1.49 29.58 8.47
CA LEU A 14 0.21 29.76 9.19
C LEU A 14 -1.02 29.36 8.36
N LEU A 15 -0.88 28.37 7.49
CA LEU A 15 -1.97 27.84 6.70
C LEU A 15 -2.64 26.68 7.45
N PRO A 16 -3.99 26.62 7.49
CA PRO A 16 -4.68 25.49 8.10
C PRO A 16 -4.47 24.20 7.28
N VAL A 17 -4.19 23.10 7.98
CA VAL A 17 -3.94 21.79 7.38
C VAL A 17 -5.06 20.83 7.78
N ALA A 18 -5.65 20.15 6.81
CA ALA A 18 -6.53 19.00 7.01
C ALA A 18 -5.74 17.71 6.76
N HIS A 19 -5.67 16.85 7.76
CA HIS A 19 -4.97 15.58 7.69
C HIS A 19 -5.95 14.45 7.42
N ILE A 20 -5.83 13.81 6.26
CA ILE A 20 -6.62 12.65 5.87
C ILE A 20 -5.82 11.38 6.18
N ARG A 21 -6.49 10.35 6.73
CA ARG A 21 -5.90 9.07 7.15
C ARG A 21 -4.92 9.17 8.33
N GLY A 22 -5.10 10.15 9.21
CA GLY A 22 -4.42 10.22 10.49
C GLY A 22 -4.77 9.05 11.41
N GLY A 23 -3.89 8.75 12.37
CA GLY A 23 -4.14 7.75 13.41
C GLY A 23 -3.95 6.29 13.00
N GLU A 24 -3.69 5.98 11.73
CA GLU A 24 -3.35 4.62 11.28
C GLU A 24 -1.99 4.20 11.85
N LEU A 25 -1.81 2.89 12.04
CA LEU A 25 -0.52 2.28 12.41
C LEU A 25 0.06 1.53 11.21
N THR A 26 1.37 1.64 11.06
CA THR A 26 2.13 0.87 10.08
C THR A 26 3.38 0.34 10.77
N GLU A 27 3.26 -0.82 11.42
CA GLU A 27 4.35 -1.42 12.17
C GLU A 27 5.56 -1.68 11.27
N GLY A 28 6.76 -1.34 11.76
CA GLY A 28 8.00 -1.53 11.03
C GLY A 28 8.24 -0.54 9.87
N ALA A 29 7.44 0.53 9.77
CA ALA A 29 7.61 1.55 8.76
C ALA A 29 7.94 2.93 9.34
N LEU A 30 8.73 3.70 8.60
CA LEU A 30 9.03 5.11 8.91
C LEU A 30 7.77 5.99 8.84
N ASP A 31 6.80 5.58 8.02
CA ASP A 31 5.54 6.31 7.80
C ASP A 31 4.76 6.55 9.07
N ASP A 32 4.86 5.66 10.06
CA ASP A 32 4.14 5.77 11.32
C ASP A 32 4.52 7.05 12.06
N ALA A 33 5.83 7.27 12.23
CA ALA A 33 6.34 8.47 12.88
C ALA A 33 6.00 9.75 12.09
N MET A 34 6.10 9.69 10.75
CA MET A 34 5.77 10.82 9.88
C MET A 34 4.28 11.16 9.94
N ARG A 35 3.41 10.15 9.91
CA ARG A 35 1.96 10.30 10.01
C ARG A 35 1.57 10.98 11.32
N HIS A 36 2.13 10.55 12.43
CA HIS A 36 1.87 11.16 13.72
C HIS A 36 2.43 12.59 13.83
N ALA A 37 3.59 12.85 13.23
CA ALA A 37 4.12 14.22 13.15
C ALA A 37 3.20 15.14 12.33
N ILE A 38 2.65 14.67 11.21
CA ILE A 38 1.67 15.42 10.40
C ILE A 38 0.38 15.67 11.20
N THR A 39 -0.09 14.67 11.97
CA THR A 39 -1.23 14.82 12.88
C THR A 39 -1.03 16.03 13.81
N LYS A 40 0.17 16.16 14.38
CA LYS A 40 0.48 17.28 15.32
C LYS A 40 0.62 18.65 14.66
N MET A 41 0.78 18.69 13.35
CA MET A 41 0.84 19.94 12.56
C MET A 41 -0.51 20.31 11.94
N ALA A 42 -1.48 19.40 11.99
CA ALA A 42 -2.78 19.58 11.35
C ALA A 42 -3.82 20.23 12.29
N HIS A 43 -4.87 20.79 11.71
CA HIS A 43 -5.93 21.49 12.40
C HIS A 43 -7.27 20.75 12.38
N MET A 44 -7.46 19.87 11.37
CA MET A 44 -8.60 18.99 11.22
C MET A 44 -8.13 17.61 10.82
N HIS A 45 -8.82 16.58 11.28
CA HIS A 45 -8.42 15.19 11.11
C HIS A 45 -9.59 14.36 10.55
N PHE A 46 -9.35 13.71 9.42
CA PHE A 46 -10.30 12.82 8.77
C PHE A 46 -9.74 11.39 8.80
N THR A 47 -10.32 10.54 9.64
CA THR A 47 -9.80 9.20 9.92
C THR A 47 -10.64 8.12 9.25
N ALA A 48 -10.04 6.95 9.00
CA ALA A 48 -10.72 5.85 8.34
C ALA A 48 -11.57 4.99 9.30
N SER A 49 -11.38 5.09 10.61
CA SER A 49 -12.14 4.31 11.60
C SER A 49 -12.14 4.98 12.98
N GLU A 50 -13.08 4.57 13.83
CA GLU A 50 -13.17 5.03 15.21
C GLU A 50 -11.90 4.74 16.03
N ALA A 51 -11.25 3.60 15.78
CA ALA A 51 -9.99 3.28 16.46
C ALA A 51 -8.88 4.28 16.13
N TYR A 52 -8.86 4.79 14.90
CA TYR A 52 -7.90 5.80 14.45
C TYR A 52 -8.28 7.19 14.96
N SER A 53 -9.56 7.53 15.03
CA SER A 53 -10.05 8.75 15.70
C SER A 53 -9.61 8.78 17.16
N THR A 54 -9.83 7.68 17.88
CA THR A 54 -9.41 7.55 19.28
C THR A 54 -7.91 7.80 19.44
N ARG A 55 -7.08 7.25 18.55
CA ARG A 55 -5.62 7.45 18.60
C ARG A 55 -5.23 8.90 18.33
N VAL A 56 -5.88 9.56 17.37
CA VAL A 56 -5.65 10.99 17.09
C VAL A 56 -5.98 11.83 18.31
N ILE A 57 -7.09 11.57 19.00
CA ILE A 57 -7.47 12.24 20.24
C ILE A 57 -6.46 11.96 21.35
N GLN A 58 -5.96 10.70 21.48
CA GLN A 58 -4.93 10.35 22.44
C GLN A 58 -3.59 11.06 22.18
N LEU A 59 -3.31 11.43 20.94
CA LEU A 59 -2.16 12.27 20.59
C LEU A 59 -2.34 13.75 21.04
N GLY A 60 -3.50 14.09 21.62
CA GLY A 60 -3.79 15.40 22.17
C GLY A 60 -4.52 16.34 21.21
N GLU A 61 -5.16 15.80 20.16
CA GLU A 61 -5.99 16.59 19.26
C GLU A 61 -7.40 16.82 19.84
N ASN A 62 -8.01 17.97 19.50
CA ASN A 62 -9.36 18.29 19.95
C ASN A 62 -10.38 17.36 19.29
N PRO A 63 -11.20 16.64 20.08
CA PRO A 63 -12.23 15.74 19.53
C PRO A 63 -13.19 16.39 18.54
N ASP A 64 -13.53 17.67 18.73
CA ASP A 64 -14.43 18.43 17.85
C ASP A 64 -13.85 18.65 16.44
N ARG A 65 -12.58 18.31 16.23
CA ARG A 65 -11.86 18.45 14.95
C ARG A 65 -11.43 17.10 14.36
N VAL A 66 -11.91 16.01 14.94
CA VAL A 66 -11.62 14.64 14.49
C VAL A 66 -12.90 14.01 13.96
N PHE A 67 -12.89 13.64 12.68
CA PHE A 67 -14.05 13.11 11.96
C PHE A 67 -13.74 11.72 11.43
N THR A 68 -14.55 10.72 11.78
CA THR A 68 -14.48 9.39 11.19
C THR A 68 -15.26 9.38 9.88
N VAL A 69 -14.57 9.28 8.75
CA VAL A 69 -15.15 9.40 7.41
C VAL A 69 -15.05 8.13 6.58
N GLY A 70 -14.36 7.10 7.07
CA GLY A 70 -14.09 5.88 6.31
C GLY A 70 -12.82 5.98 5.46
N ALA A 71 -12.45 4.89 4.82
CA ALA A 71 -11.30 4.81 3.94
C ALA A 71 -11.69 5.25 2.52
N LEU A 72 -10.99 6.25 1.97
CA LEU A 72 -11.28 6.83 0.65
C LEU A 72 -11.30 5.79 -0.50
N GLY A 73 -10.43 4.78 -0.40
CA GLY A 73 -10.35 3.73 -1.43
C GLY A 73 -11.61 2.85 -1.52
N LEU A 74 -12.43 2.78 -0.47
CA LEU A 74 -13.65 1.98 -0.48
C LEU A 74 -14.71 2.58 -1.41
N GLU A 75 -14.82 3.90 -1.48
CA GLU A 75 -15.78 4.58 -2.35
C GLU A 75 -15.53 4.21 -3.82
N ALA A 76 -14.27 4.28 -4.26
CA ALA A 76 -13.89 3.86 -5.61
C ALA A 76 -14.23 2.39 -5.90
N ILE A 77 -14.08 1.49 -4.92
CA ILE A 77 -14.43 0.07 -5.06
C ILE A 77 -15.94 -0.11 -5.24
N TYR A 78 -16.76 0.64 -4.50
CA TYR A 78 -18.23 0.55 -4.59
C TYR A 78 -18.78 1.21 -5.85
N GLU A 79 -18.15 2.26 -6.36
CA GLU A 79 -18.63 3.01 -7.52
C GLU A 79 -18.14 2.42 -8.85
N THR A 80 -17.03 1.66 -8.84
CA THR A 80 -16.48 1.04 -10.05
C THR A 80 -17.22 -0.27 -10.36
N PRO A 81 -17.88 -0.40 -11.51
CA PRO A 81 -18.47 -1.66 -11.92
C PRO A 81 -17.42 -2.76 -12.05
N PRO A 82 -17.65 -3.96 -11.51
CA PRO A 82 -16.67 -5.04 -11.62
C PRO A 82 -16.58 -5.51 -13.09
N MET A 83 -15.35 -5.69 -13.56
CA MET A 83 -15.09 -6.30 -14.86
C MET A 83 -15.47 -7.78 -14.84
N SER A 84 -16.00 -8.29 -15.94
CA SER A 84 -16.07 -9.73 -16.15
C SER A 84 -14.67 -10.32 -16.28
N ARG A 85 -14.53 -11.63 -16.02
CA ARG A 85 -13.24 -12.33 -16.18
C ARG A 85 -12.64 -12.14 -17.58
N VAL A 86 -13.45 -12.20 -18.63
CA VAL A 86 -13.00 -12.04 -20.02
C VAL A 86 -12.48 -10.63 -20.28
N GLU A 87 -13.15 -9.61 -19.74
CA GLU A 87 -12.70 -8.22 -19.86
C GLU A 87 -11.39 -8.01 -19.09
N LEU A 88 -11.27 -8.59 -17.90
CA LEU A 88 -10.07 -8.51 -17.09
C LEU A 88 -8.88 -9.20 -17.79
N GLU A 89 -9.05 -10.41 -18.29
CA GLU A 89 -8.00 -11.14 -19.03
C GLU A 89 -7.56 -10.37 -20.31
N ARG A 90 -8.50 -9.73 -20.98
CA ARG A 90 -8.19 -8.88 -22.14
C ARG A 90 -7.41 -7.62 -21.71
N SER A 91 -7.79 -7.00 -20.61
CA SER A 91 -7.10 -5.82 -20.07
C SER A 91 -5.68 -6.13 -19.61
N LEU A 92 -5.48 -7.33 -19.04
CA LEU A 92 -4.17 -7.80 -18.57
C LEU A 92 -3.27 -8.36 -19.69
N ASP A 93 -3.85 -8.68 -20.85
CA ASP A 93 -3.19 -9.37 -21.98
C ASP A 93 -2.64 -10.77 -21.63
N PHE A 94 -3.25 -11.44 -20.66
CA PHE A 94 -2.96 -12.83 -20.33
C PHE A 94 -4.16 -13.52 -19.67
N PRO A 95 -4.27 -14.86 -19.81
CA PRO A 95 -5.34 -15.62 -19.19
C PRO A 95 -5.08 -15.82 -17.69
N LEU A 96 -6.15 -15.78 -16.91
CA LEU A 96 -6.14 -16.17 -15.51
C LEU A 96 -6.44 -17.67 -15.39
N GLY A 97 -5.68 -18.39 -14.58
CA GLY A 97 -5.92 -19.79 -14.27
C GLY A 97 -7.15 -20.01 -13.40
N GLU A 98 -7.49 -21.29 -13.16
CA GLU A 98 -8.53 -21.66 -12.19
C GLU A 98 -8.16 -21.15 -10.78
N THR A 99 -6.88 -21.32 -10.42
CA THR A 99 -6.30 -20.70 -9.23
C THR A 99 -5.39 -19.57 -9.65
N THR A 100 -5.63 -18.37 -9.16
CA THR A 100 -4.81 -17.19 -9.43
C THR A 100 -4.45 -16.48 -8.13
N PHE A 101 -3.16 -16.21 -7.94
CA PHE A 101 -2.66 -15.38 -6.83
C PHE A 101 -2.31 -13.99 -7.35
N LEU A 102 -2.92 -12.97 -6.76
CA LEU A 102 -2.45 -11.60 -6.88
C LEU A 102 -1.50 -11.31 -5.73
N VAL A 103 -0.27 -10.99 -6.05
CA VAL A 103 0.80 -10.80 -5.07
C VAL A 103 1.32 -9.37 -5.14
N THR A 104 1.10 -8.63 -4.07
CA THR A 104 1.69 -7.31 -3.85
C THR A 104 2.59 -7.39 -2.63
N TYR A 105 3.89 -7.16 -2.81
CA TYR A 105 4.86 -7.22 -1.72
C TYR A 105 5.57 -5.89 -1.55
N HIS A 106 5.45 -5.31 -0.36
CA HIS A 106 6.17 -4.11 0.03
C HIS A 106 7.07 -4.42 1.23
N PRO A 107 8.37 -4.08 1.16
CA PRO A 107 9.28 -4.31 2.27
C PRO A 107 8.93 -3.43 3.48
N ALA A 108 9.13 -3.96 4.68
CA ALA A 108 9.09 -3.15 5.90
C ALA A 108 10.33 -2.23 5.93
N THR A 109 10.13 -0.90 5.89
CA THR A 109 11.21 0.09 5.70
C THR A 109 12.25 0.09 6.81
N LEU A 110 11.91 -0.39 8.03
CA LEU A 110 12.82 -0.51 9.17
C LEU A 110 13.53 -1.87 9.27
N ALA A 111 13.15 -2.86 8.44
CA ALA A 111 13.70 -4.22 8.48
C ALA A 111 14.70 -4.50 7.36
N GLN A 112 15.60 -3.57 7.06
CA GLN A 112 16.49 -3.56 5.88
C GLN A 112 17.32 -4.85 5.69
N THR A 113 17.72 -5.55 6.76
CA THR A 113 18.59 -6.72 6.67
C THR A 113 17.87 -8.03 6.34
N LYS A 114 16.53 -8.07 6.33
CA LYS A 114 15.73 -9.28 6.10
C LYS A 114 14.83 -9.22 4.86
N GLN A 115 14.89 -8.16 4.10
CA GLN A 115 13.96 -7.92 2.99
C GLN A 115 14.11 -8.95 1.86
N THR A 116 15.34 -9.28 1.48
CA THR A 116 15.61 -10.31 0.45
C THR A 116 15.26 -11.71 0.93
N GLN A 117 15.49 -12.03 2.20
CA GLN A 117 15.10 -13.30 2.77
C GLN A 117 13.58 -13.49 2.74
N ALA A 118 12.82 -12.46 3.11
CA ALA A 118 11.36 -12.53 3.13
C ALA A 118 10.75 -12.75 1.74
N ILE A 119 11.29 -12.11 0.69
CA ILE A 119 10.84 -12.36 -0.68
C ILE A 119 11.24 -13.77 -1.16
N ASP A 120 12.39 -14.29 -0.77
CA ASP A 120 12.80 -15.66 -1.11
C ASP A 120 11.89 -16.70 -0.45
N GLU A 121 11.48 -16.50 0.79
CA GLU A 121 10.49 -17.36 1.46
C GLU A 121 9.12 -17.31 0.77
N LEU A 122 8.69 -16.11 0.34
CA LEU A 122 7.43 -15.96 -0.39
C LEU A 122 7.46 -16.71 -1.72
N VAL A 123 8.49 -16.55 -2.53
CA VAL A 123 8.58 -17.25 -3.83
C VAL A 123 8.70 -18.75 -3.65
N ALA A 124 9.43 -19.22 -2.61
CA ALA A 124 9.50 -20.65 -2.28
C ALA A 124 8.12 -21.22 -1.89
N ALA A 125 7.31 -20.44 -1.15
CA ALA A 125 5.94 -20.85 -0.84
C ALA A 125 5.05 -20.92 -2.10
N LEU A 126 5.22 -19.99 -3.04
CA LEU A 126 4.48 -19.97 -4.30
C LEU A 126 4.84 -21.15 -5.23
N ASP A 127 6.04 -21.71 -5.11
CA ASP A 127 6.47 -22.89 -5.87
C ASP A 127 5.71 -24.17 -5.49
N HIS A 128 5.06 -24.20 -4.32
CA HIS A 128 4.15 -25.29 -3.97
C HIS A 128 2.85 -25.31 -4.80
N PHE A 129 2.61 -24.30 -5.62
CA PHE A 129 1.42 -24.16 -6.47
C PHE A 129 1.77 -24.10 -7.96
N PRO A 130 2.35 -25.17 -8.55
CA PRO A 130 2.95 -25.14 -9.89
C PRO A 130 1.95 -24.80 -11.02
N HIS A 131 0.66 -25.07 -10.80
CA HIS A 131 -0.40 -24.82 -11.80
C HIS A 131 -1.13 -23.48 -11.61
N ALA A 132 -0.86 -22.77 -10.52
CA ALA A 132 -1.50 -21.48 -10.28
C ALA A 132 -0.89 -20.39 -11.17
N THR A 133 -1.74 -19.52 -11.67
CA THR A 133 -1.31 -18.24 -12.25
C THR A 133 -0.89 -17.29 -11.12
N ILE A 134 0.29 -16.70 -11.24
CA ILE A 134 0.77 -15.71 -10.28
C ILE A 134 0.91 -14.36 -10.98
N VAL A 135 0.28 -13.36 -10.41
CA VAL A 135 0.35 -11.98 -10.90
C VAL A 135 1.01 -11.13 -9.82
N PHE A 136 2.24 -10.71 -10.07
CA PHE A 136 2.93 -9.75 -9.19
C PHE A 136 2.65 -8.33 -9.65
N THR A 137 2.38 -7.45 -8.69
CA THR A 137 2.36 -6.00 -8.92
C THR A 137 3.71 -5.37 -8.62
N GLY A 138 3.93 -4.16 -9.13
CA GLY A 138 5.12 -3.38 -8.84
C GLY A 138 5.31 -3.10 -7.35
N VAL A 139 6.54 -2.84 -6.98
CA VAL A 139 6.97 -2.51 -5.61
C VAL A 139 7.03 -1.00 -5.45
N ASN A 140 6.62 -0.48 -4.28
CA ASN A 140 6.77 0.94 -3.97
C ASN A 140 8.24 1.39 -4.07
N ALA A 141 8.45 2.69 -4.36
CA ALA A 141 9.78 3.31 -4.46
C ALA A 141 10.47 3.54 -3.09
N ASP A 142 10.26 2.64 -2.15
CA ASP A 142 10.88 2.67 -0.82
C ASP A 142 12.35 2.19 -0.87
N PRO A 143 13.20 2.55 0.11
CA PRO A 143 14.57 2.09 0.16
C PRO A 143 14.68 0.56 0.09
N GLY A 144 15.48 0.05 -0.87
CA GLY A 144 15.66 -1.38 -1.10
C GLY A 144 14.68 -2.00 -2.11
N HIS A 145 13.77 -1.23 -2.69
CA HIS A 145 12.77 -1.72 -3.66
C HIS A 145 13.40 -2.38 -4.90
N ASP A 146 14.54 -1.87 -5.40
CA ASP A 146 15.19 -2.40 -6.61
C ASP A 146 15.57 -3.87 -6.47
N ALA A 147 16.14 -4.26 -5.33
CA ALA A 147 16.55 -5.64 -5.08
C ALA A 147 15.33 -6.58 -5.09
N ILE A 148 14.22 -6.15 -4.49
CA ILE A 148 12.97 -6.92 -4.45
C ILE A 148 12.33 -6.98 -5.84
N ALA A 149 12.21 -5.85 -6.53
CA ALA A 149 11.65 -5.79 -7.87
C ALA A 149 12.43 -6.69 -8.86
N ASN A 150 13.77 -6.65 -8.79
CA ASN A 150 14.61 -7.50 -9.63
C ASN A 150 14.43 -8.98 -9.28
N ARG A 151 14.34 -9.32 -8.00
CA ARG A 151 14.09 -10.70 -7.56
C ARG A 151 12.74 -11.24 -8.03
N ILE A 152 11.69 -10.40 -7.97
CA ILE A 152 10.35 -10.76 -8.47
C ILE A 152 10.37 -10.94 -9.99
N ARG A 153 11.00 -10.02 -10.73
CA ARG A 153 11.11 -10.12 -12.20
C ARG A 153 11.89 -11.35 -12.63
N ASP A 154 12.99 -11.64 -11.95
CA ASP A 154 13.78 -12.85 -12.21
C ASP A 154 12.96 -14.12 -11.96
N TYR A 155 12.24 -14.19 -10.85
CA TYR A 155 11.34 -15.29 -10.55
C TYR A 155 10.25 -15.44 -11.60
N ALA A 156 9.60 -14.34 -12.00
CA ALA A 156 8.55 -14.36 -13.01
C ALA A 156 9.05 -14.83 -14.37
N ALA A 157 10.29 -14.53 -14.73
CA ALA A 157 10.90 -14.94 -15.99
C ALA A 157 11.31 -16.41 -16.02
N HIS A 158 11.62 -17.04 -14.87
CA HIS A 158 12.20 -18.38 -14.82
C HIS A 158 11.26 -19.44 -14.22
N ARG A 159 10.18 -19.04 -13.57
CA ARG A 159 9.22 -20.01 -13.02
C ARG A 159 8.53 -20.81 -14.14
N PRO A 160 8.44 -22.16 -14.04
CA PRO A 160 7.82 -22.99 -15.06
C PRO A 160 6.30 -22.77 -15.26
N GLY A 161 5.61 -22.27 -14.21
CA GLY A 161 4.16 -22.00 -14.25
C GLY A 161 3.84 -20.58 -14.74
N PRO A 162 2.57 -20.32 -15.09
CA PRO A 162 2.15 -18.99 -15.58
C PRO A 162 2.38 -17.93 -14.53
N THR A 163 3.28 -17.00 -14.81
CA THR A 163 3.67 -15.93 -13.89
C THR A 163 3.84 -14.63 -14.66
N HIS A 164 3.21 -13.59 -14.14
CA HIS A 164 3.19 -12.26 -14.77
C HIS A 164 3.66 -11.21 -13.77
N TYR A 165 4.43 -10.26 -14.25
CA TYR A 165 4.78 -9.06 -13.51
C TYR A 165 4.14 -7.86 -14.20
N VAL A 166 3.33 -7.11 -13.46
CA VAL A 166 2.64 -5.92 -13.94
C VAL A 166 3.04 -4.76 -13.04
N GLU A 167 3.64 -3.73 -13.59
CA GLU A 167 4.13 -2.59 -12.81
C GLU A 167 2.99 -1.90 -12.03
N SER A 168 1.85 -1.72 -12.69
CA SER A 168 0.64 -1.18 -12.07
C SER A 168 -0.58 -1.76 -12.80
N LEU A 169 -1.58 -2.15 -12.03
CA LEU A 169 -2.87 -2.57 -12.59
C LEU A 169 -3.74 -1.37 -12.99
N GLY A 170 -3.35 -0.16 -12.59
CA GLY A 170 -4.13 1.05 -12.84
C GLY A 170 -5.44 1.11 -12.04
N GLN A 171 -6.28 2.03 -12.44
CA GLN A 171 -7.70 2.05 -12.08
C GLN A 171 -8.49 1.76 -13.36
N PRO A 172 -9.59 1.00 -13.28
CA PRO A 172 -10.48 0.74 -14.40
C PRO A 172 -11.06 2.03 -14.99
#